data_9d46cce0b57476f378ac6a7dfcf13993
#
_entry.id   9d46cce0b57476f378ac6a7dfcf13993
#
_cell.length_a   1.000
_cell.length_b   1.000
_cell.length_c   1.000
_cell.angle_alpha   90.00
_cell.angle_beta   90.00
_cell.angle_gamma   90.00
#
_symmetry.space_group_name_H-M   'P 1'
#
loop_
_entity.id
_entity.type
_entity.pdbx_description
1 polymer ?
#
loop_
_entity_poly.entity_id
_entity_poly.type
_entity_poly.pdbx_seq_one_letter_code
_entity_poly.pdbx_strand_id
1 'polypeptide(L)'
;MARLLAHARFIIGALALVLVLLLKFASLCALADGGWWRAAEALVCAHVLARAAAVYVMRGLPHVRPDAASRAKPVAQAPRAAELVVTVLTVVAVLALAYSAQVFGVASLVAAVLAAFLCAEAARRWFAHRLGGYTGDCLGATQQLAELAVYLALSASWR
;
A
#
# COMPACT_ATOMS: atom_id res chain seq x y z
N MET A 1 34.66 4.96 -3.51
CA MET A 1 33.69 4.96 -2.39
C MET A 1 32.25 5.16 -2.87
N ALA A 2 31.90 6.21 -3.64
CA ALA A 2 30.52 6.48 -4.10
C ALA A 2 29.89 5.33 -4.93
N ARG A 3 30.65 4.71 -5.85
CA ARG A 3 30.15 3.58 -6.66
C ARG A 3 29.81 2.35 -5.81
N LEU A 4 30.62 2.03 -4.80
CA LEU A 4 30.36 0.90 -3.89
C LEU A 4 29.07 1.12 -3.08
N LEU A 5 28.86 2.34 -2.58
CA LEU A 5 27.63 2.70 -1.86
C LEU A 5 26.41 2.64 -2.76
N ALA A 6 26.51 3.04 -4.03
CA ALA A 6 25.44 2.94 -5.00
C ALA A 6 25.06 1.47 -5.28
N HIS A 7 26.05 0.59 -5.48
CA HIS A 7 25.80 -0.84 -5.67
C HIS A 7 25.18 -1.49 -4.42
N ALA A 8 25.67 -1.16 -3.22
CA ALA A 8 25.08 -1.68 -1.98
C ALA A 8 23.61 -1.27 -1.83
N ARG A 9 23.26 -0.01 -2.11
CA ARG A 9 21.86 0.48 -2.07
C ARG A 9 20.99 -0.26 -3.10
N PHE A 10 21.49 -0.48 -4.30
CA PHE A 10 20.77 -1.22 -5.33
C PHE A 10 20.51 -2.68 -4.90
N ILE A 11 21.52 -3.37 -4.37
CA ILE A 11 21.38 -4.74 -3.89
C ILE A 11 20.37 -4.82 -2.74
N ILE A 12 20.44 -3.92 -1.77
CA ILE A 12 19.50 -3.87 -0.64
C ILE A 12 18.07 -3.64 -1.14
N GLY A 13 17.88 -2.72 -2.09
CA GLY A 13 16.57 -2.46 -2.69
C GLY A 13 16.02 -3.66 -3.44
N ALA A 14 16.85 -4.34 -4.22
CA ALA A 14 16.46 -5.54 -4.95
C ALA A 14 16.10 -6.70 -4.00
N LEU A 15 16.89 -6.92 -2.97
CA LEU A 15 16.59 -7.92 -1.93
C LEU A 15 15.28 -7.62 -1.20
N ALA A 16 15.05 -6.36 -0.82
CA ALA A 16 13.81 -5.94 -0.17
C ALA A 16 12.59 -6.20 -1.07
N LEU A 17 12.70 -5.89 -2.37
CA LEU A 17 11.64 -6.15 -3.33
C LEU A 17 11.35 -7.66 -3.45
N VAL A 18 12.38 -8.49 -3.59
CA VAL A 18 12.23 -9.95 -3.67
C VAL A 18 11.56 -10.49 -2.41
N LEU A 19 11.99 -10.04 -1.22
CA LEU A 19 11.39 -10.46 0.04
C LEU A 19 9.91 -10.05 0.14
N VAL A 20 9.55 -8.83 -0.26
CA VAL A 20 8.15 -8.39 -0.28
C VAL A 20 7.31 -9.25 -1.21
N LEU A 21 7.81 -9.56 -2.41
CA LEU A 21 7.11 -10.42 -3.38
C LEU A 21 6.94 -11.85 -2.86
N LEU A 22 7.99 -12.44 -2.25
CA LEU A 22 7.91 -13.77 -1.65
C LEU A 22 6.92 -13.81 -0.49
N LEU A 23 6.91 -12.79 0.38
CA LEU A 23 5.95 -12.70 1.47
C LEU A 23 4.51 -12.54 0.98
N LYS A 24 4.28 -11.73 -0.07
CA LYS A 24 2.96 -11.63 -0.71
C LYS A 24 2.52 -12.97 -1.27
N PHE A 25 3.40 -13.65 -2.00
CA PHE A 25 3.10 -14.96 -2.56
C PHE A 25 2.77 -15.98 -1.46
N ALA A 26 3.59 -16.08 -0.42
CA ALA A 26 3.36 -16.97 0.69
C ALA A 26 2.04 -16.67 1.42
N SER A 27 1.73 -15.39 1.64
CA SER A 27 0.46 -14.98 2.26
C SER A 27 -0.75 -15.35 1.40
N LEU A 28 -0.67 -15.17 0.07
CA LEU A 28 -1.73 -15.57 -0.85
C LEU A 28 -1.91 -17.08 -0.92
N CYS A 29 -0.82 -17.86 -0.88
CA CYS A 29 -0.90 -19.32 -0.79
C CYS A 29 -1.61 -19.74 0.51
N ALA A 30 -1.22 -19.18 1.66
CA ALA A 30 -1.86 -19.46 2.94
C ALA A 30 -3.37 -19.08 2.95
N LEU A 31 -3.75 -18.01 2.28
CA LEU A 31 -5.15 -17.64 2.09
C LEU A 31 -5.88 -18.62 1.19
N ALA A 32 -5.23 -19.12 0.12
CA ALA A 32 -5.80 -20.08 -0.82
C ALA A 32 -6.01 -21.48 -0.21
N ASP A 33 -5.26 -21.86 0.83
CA ASP A 33 -5.47 -23.11 1.58
C ASP A 33 -6.87 -23.16 2.22
N GLY A 34 -7.43 -22.01 2.59
CA GLY A 34 -8.82 -21.88 3.06
C GLY A 34 -9.86 -21.74 1.93
N GLY A 35 -9.45 -21.97 0.68
CA GLY A 35 -10.25 -21.83 -0.53
C GLY A 35 -9.77 -20.66 -1.41
N TRP A 36 -9.70 -20.89 -2.72
CA TRP A 36 -9.18 -19.91 -3.69
C TRP A 36 -9.92 -18.56 -3.66
N TRP A 37 -11.19 -18.53 -3.26
CA TRP A 37 -11.99 -17.32 -3.05
C TRP A 37 -11.38 -16.37 -2.04
N ARG A 38 -10.78 -16.92 -0.97
CA ARG A 38 -10.13 -16.10 0.06
C ARG A 38 -8.95 -15.30 -0.50
N ALA A 39 -8.13 -15.96 -1.34
CA ALA A 39 -7.02 -15.28 -2.00
C ALA A 39 -7.52 -14.25 -3.02
N ALA A 40 -8.56 -14.56 -3.80
CA ALA A 40 -9.13 -13.64 -4.77
C ALA A 40 -9.71 -12.39 -4.10
N GLU A 41 -10.48 -12.55 -3.03
CA GLU A 41 -11.06 -11.44 -2.28
C GLU A 41 -9.98 -10.61 -1.56
N ALA A 42 -8.98 -11.28 -0.98
CA ALA A 42 -7.84 -10.60 -0.38
C ALA A 42 -7.06 -9.75 -1.40
N LEU A 43 -6.88 -10.23 -2.64
CA LEU A 43 -6.27 -9.47 -3.72
C LEU A 43 -7.03 -8.17 -4.00
N VAL A 44 -8.36 -8.23 -4.12
CA VAL A 44 -9.20 -7.06 -4.38
C VAL A 44 -9.14 -6.07 -3.20
N CYS A 45 -9.35 -6.56 -1.99
CA CYS A 45 -9.31 -5.74 -0.77
C CYS A 45 -7.93 -5.06 -0.59
N ALA A 46 -6.85 -5.82 -0.72
CA ALA A 46 -5.50 -5.29 -0.54
C ALA A 46 -5.15 -4.25 -1.62
N HIS A 47 -5.53 -4.50 -2.87
CA HIS A 47 -5.29 -3.56 -3.96
C HIS A 47 -5.99 -2.23 -3.73
N VAL A 48 -7.27 -2.26 -3.35
CA VAL A 48 -8.05 -1.04 -3.09
C VAL A 48 -7.54 -0.29 -1.85
N LEU A 49 -7.26 -1.01 -0.76
CA LEU A 49 -6.72 -0.40 0.46
C LEU A 49 -5.33 0.19 0.25
N ALA A 50 -4.46 -0.46 -0.50
CA ALA A 50 -3.13 0.05 -0.82
C ALA A 50 -3.18 1.32 -1.69
N ARG A 51 -4.14 1.40 -2.62
CA ARG A 51 -4.40 2.62 -3.39
C ARG A 51 -4.89 3.77 -2.50
N ALA A 52 -5.81 3.49 -1.59
CA ALA A 52 -6.26 4.47 -0.61
C ALA A 52 -5.12 4.94 0.30
N ALA A 53 -4.20 4.04 0.70
CA ALA A 53 -2.99 4.37 1.45
C ALA A 53 -2.10 5.38 0.69
N ALA A 54 -1.89 5.18 -0.61
CA ALA A 54 -1.14 6.13 -1.43
C ALA A 54 -1.83 7.50 -1.54
N VAL A 55 -3.14 7.52 -1.73
CA VAL A 55 -3.94 8.77 -1.76
C VAL A 55 -3.84 9.51 -0.42
N TYR A 56 -3.86 8.78 0.70
CA TYR A 56 -3.65 9.35 2.03
C TYR A 56 -2.28 10.03 2.16
N VAL A 57 -1.19 9.39 1.70
CA VAL A 57 0.15 9.98 1.69
C VAL A 57 0.22 11.22 0.81
N MET A 58 -0.36 11.17 -0.40
CA MET A 58 -0.44 12.30 -1.32
C MET A 58 -1.17 13.50 -0.71
N ARG A 59 -2.22 13.26 0.06
CA ARG A 59 -2.99 14.32 0.73
C ARG A 59 -2.20 14.98 1.85
N GLY A 60 -1.39 14.21 2.57
CA GLY A 60 -0.68 14.65 3.78
C GLY A 60 0.69 15.26 3.55
N LEU A 61 1.25 15.21 2.33
CA LEU A 61 2.61 15.64 2.03
C LEU A 61 2.69 16.43 0.71
N PRO A 62 3.62 17.39 0.60
CA PRO A 62 3.93 18.04 -0.67
C PRO A 62 4.69 17.08 -1.59
N HIS A 63 4.51 17.23 -2.91
CA HIS A 63 5.31 16.51 -3.90
C HIS A 63 6.71 17.12 -4.01
N VAL A 64 7.75 16.31 -3.81
CA VAL A 64 9.15 16.73 -3.95
C VAL A 64 9.69 16.23 -5.28
N ARG A 65 10.18 17.14 -6.14
CA ARG A 65 10.86 16.78 -7.38
C ARG A 65 12.36 16.69 -7.15
N PRO A 66 13.03 15.62 -7.62
CA PRO A 66 14.49 15.52 -7.55
C PRO A 66 15.20 16.53 -8.45
N ASP A 67 14.55 16.97 -9.55
CA ASP A 67 15.16 17.88 -10.55
C ASP A 67 14.25 19.05 -10.89
N ALA A 68 14.71 20.26 -10.58
CA ALA A 68 14.08 21.53 -10.99
C ALA A 68 14.14 21.79 -12.52
N ALA A 69 14.83 20.93 -13.29
CA ALA A 69 15.05 21.09 -14.72
C ALA A 69 14.00 20.43 -15.62
N SER A 70 13.13 19.58 -15.10
CA SER A 70 12.09 18.94 -15.91
C SER A 70 10.91 19.88 -16.10
N ARG A 71 10.75 20.43 -17.33
CA ARG A 71 9.61 21.24 -17.78
C ARG A 71 8.30 20.44 -17.94
N ALA A 72 8.24 19.18 -17.53
CA ALA A 72 7.02 18.40 -17.51
C ALA A 72 6.05 18.95 -16.45
N LYS A 73 4.79 19.13 -16.86
CA LYS A 73 3.68 19.60 -16.01
C LYS A 73 3.61 18.85 -14.69
N PRO A 74 3.18 19.47 -13.58
CA PRO A 74 3.04 18.80 -12.29
C PRO A 74 1.96 17.70 -12.38
N VAL A 75 2.41 16.46 -12.57
CA VAL A 75 1.53 15.29 -12.70
C VAL A 75 0.95 14.87 -11.33
N ALA A 76 1.51 15.39 -10.24
CA ALA A 76 1.07 15.07 -8.89
C ALA A 76 0.60 16.34 -8.15
N GLN A 77 -0.60 16.79 -8.50
CA GLN A 77 -1.35 17.72 -7.64
C GLN A 77 -1.94 16.95 -6.46
N ALA A 78 -2.08 17.61 -5.31
CA ALA A 78 -2.80 17.01 -4.18
C ALA A 78 -4.20 16.57 -4.65
N PRO A 79 -4.68 15.38 -4.24
CA PRO A 79 -5.96 14.84 -4.70
C PRO A 79 -7.08 15.82 -4.35
N ARG A 80 -7.96 16.06 -5.32
CA ARG A 80 -9.13 16.91 -5.16
C ARG A 80 -10.15 16.25 -4.23
N ALA A 81 -11.05 17.04 -3.65
CA ALA A 81 -12.09 16.50 -2.77
C ALA A 81 -12.92 15.40 -3.45
N ALA A 82 -13.24 15.55 -4.73
CA ALA A 82 -13.95 14.52 -5.49
C ALA A 82 -13.19 13.20 -5.58
N GLU A 83 -11.87 13.23 -5.76
CA GLU A 83 -11.01 12.04 -5.83
C GLU A 83 -10.94 11.32 -4.47
N LEU A 84 -10.96 12.08 -3.37
CA LEU A 84 -11.04 11.53 -2.03
C LEU A 84 -12.39 10.85 -1.79
N VAL A 85 -13.50 11.47 -2.20
CA VAL A 85 -14.83 10.89 -2.08
C VAL A 85 -14.90 9.59 -2.88
N VAL A 86 -14.44 9.57 -4.12
CA VAL A 86 -14.39 8.35 -4.94
C VAL A 86 -13.55 7.27 -4.27
N THR A 87 -12.39 7.62 -3.73
CA THR A 87 -11.53 6.66 -3.01
C THR A 87 -12.25 6.05 -1.81
N VAL A 88 -12.90 6.88 -0.98
CA VAL A 88 -13.65 6.39 0.19
C VAL A 88 -14.83 5.53 -0.23
N LEU A 89 -15.61 5.95 -1.21
CA LEU A 89 -16.74 5.17 -1.72
C LEU A 89 -16.29 3.82 -2.29
N THR A 90 -15.18 3.78 -3.02
CA THR A 90 -14.61 2.52 -3.54
C THR A 90 -14.18 1.60 -2.40
N VAL A 91 -13.49 2.12 -1.38
CA VAL A 91 -13.11 1.32 -0.21
C VAL A 91 -14.34 0.76 0.49
N VAL A 92 -15.34 1.60 0.76
CA VAL A 92 -16.57 1.18 1.44
C VAL A 92 -17.31 0.12 0.61
N ALA A 93 -17.44 0.31 -0.70
CA ALA A 93 -18.12 -0.63 -1.59
C ALA A 93 -17.40 -2.00 -1.61
N VAL A 94 -16.07 -2.01 -1.72
CA VAL A 94 -15.30 -3.26 -1.73
C VAL A 94 -15.39 -3.98 -0.40
N LEU A 95 -15.27 -3.26 0.72
CA LEU A 95 -15.39 -3.87 2.05
C LEU A 95 -16.81 -4.38 2.33
N ALA A 96 -17.85 -3.68 1.85
CA ALA A 96 -19.23 -4.14 1.95
C ALA A 96 -19.48 -5.41 1.13
N LEU A 97 -18.92 -5.49 -0.09
CA LEU A 97 -18.95 -6.71 -0.91
C LEU A 97 -18.22 -7.86 -0.23
N ALA A 98 -17.02 -7.62 0.28
CA ALA A 98 -16.23 -8.61 1.00
C ALA A 98 -16.96 -9.13 2.25
N TYR A 99 -17.62 -8.25 2.99
CA TYR A 99 -18.46 -8.63 4.11
C TYR A 99 -19.68 -9.45 3.68
N SER A 100 -20.36 -9.06 2.60
CA SER A 100 -21.54 -9.76 2.09
C SER A 100 -21.22 -11.16 1.53
N ALA A 101 -20.02 -11.33 0.99
CA ALA A 101 -19.54 -12.63 0.52
C ALA A 101 -19.22 -13.63 1.66
N GLN A 102 -19.14 -13.14 2.90
CA GLN A 102 -18.91 -13.93 4.12
C GLN A 102 -17.59 -14.73 4.14
N VAL A 103 -16.63 -14.33 3.32
CA VAL A 103 -15.30 -14.96 3.22
C VAL A 103 -14.40 -14.52 4.38
N PHE A 104 -14.51 -13.24 4.77
CA PHE A 104 -13.79 -12.64 5.90
C PHE A 104 -14.77 -12.07 6.92
N GLY A 105 -14.53 -12.36 8.20
CA GLY A 105 -15.27 -11.74 9.30
C GLY A 105 -14.95 -10.26 9.48
N VAL A 106 -15.81 -9.54 10.21
CA VAL A 106 -15.64 -8.10 10.50
C VAL A 106 -14.28 -7.82 11.14
N ALA A 107 -13.83 -8.65 12.08
CA ALA A 107 -12.54 -8.46 12.74
C ALA A 107 -11.36 -8.50 11.75
N SER A 108 -11.38 -9.44 10.78
CA SER A 108 -10.36 -9.52 9.72
C SER A 108 -10.36 -8.29 8.82
N LEU A 109 -11.54 -7.81 8.41
CA LEU A 109 -11.68 -6.62 7.57
C LEU A 109 -11.23 -5.35 8.30
N VAL A 110 -11.59 -5.21 9.57
CA VAL A 110 -11.11 -4.10 10.42
C VAL A 110 -9.59 -4.16 10.58
N ALA A 111 -9.03 -5.34 10.84
CA ALA A 111 -7.58 -5.52 10.94
C ALA A 111 -6.87 -5.15 9.62
N ALA A 112 -7.43 -5.51 8.47
CA ALA A 112 -6.90 -5.15 7.16
C ALA A 112 -6.88 -3.63 6.93
N VAL A 113 -7.97 -2.94 7.28
CA VAL A 113 -8.06 -1.47 7.19
C VAL A 113 -7.03 -0.81 8.12
N LEU A 114 -6.94 -1.27 9.36
CA LEU A 114 -5.97 -0.75 10.32
C LEU A 114 -4.53 -1.00 9.87
N ALA A 115 -4.22 -2.18 9.33
CA ALA A 115 -2.89 -2.50 8.81
C ALA A 115 -2.51 -1.57 7.64
N ALA A 116 -3.41 -1.34 6.69
CA ALA A 116 -3.19 -0.41 5.59
C ALA A 116 -2.99 1.03 6.09
N PHE A 117 -3.81 1.48 7.02
CA PHE A 117 -3.72 2.83 7.59
C PHE A 117 -2.41 3.03 8.36
N LEU A 118 -2.03 2.09 9.23
CA LEU A 118 -0.78 2.17 10.00
C LEU A 118 0.44 2.16 9.08
N CYS A 119 0.42 1.36 8.02
CA CYS A 119 1.46 1.35 7.00
C CYS A 119 1.56 2.71 6.28
N ALA A 120 0.41 3.29 5.88
CA ALA A 120 0.35 4.59 5.23
C ALA A 120 0.86 5.71 6.14
N GLU A 121 0.47 5.69 7.41
CA GLU A 121 0.90 6.70 8.39
C GLU A 121 2.40 6.57 8.70
N ALA A 122 2.92 5.37 8.84
CA ALA A 122 4.36 5.13 9.00
C ALA A 122 5.14 5.64 7.78
N ALA A 123 4.68 5.33 6.57
CA ALA A 123 5.27 5.81 5.33
C ALA A 123 5.22 7.34 5.25
N ARG A 124 4.08 7.96 5.55
CA ARG A 124 3.89 9.41 5.56
C ARG A 124 4.89 10.10 6.49
N ARG A 125 5.01 9.61 7.75
CA ARG A 125 5.96 10.15 8.74
C ARG A 125 7.40 9.99 8.29
N TRP A 126 7.73 8.82 7.76
CA TRP A 126 9.08 8.53 7.24
C TRP A 126 9.47 9.47 6.10
N PHE A 127 8.59 9.66 5.11
CA PHE A 127 8.86 10.53 3.97
C PHE A 127 8.90 12.00 4.37
N ALA A 128 8.02 12.45 5.27
CA ALA A 128 8.07 13.80 5.84
C ALA A 128 9.44 14.07 6.47
N HIS A 129 9.92 13.13 7.31
CA HIS A 129 11.19 13.31 8.03
C HIS A 129 12.42 13.21 7.12
N ARG A 130 12.41 12.30 6.13
CA ARG A 130 13.58 12.01 5.30
C ARG A 130 13.68 12.88 4.05
N LEU A 131 12.55 13.24 3.47
CA LEU A 131 12.48 13.87 2.16
C LEU A 131 11.77 15.24 2.20
N GLY A 132 11.09 15.57 3.29
CA GLY A 132 10.23 16.75 3.36
C GLY A 132 8.95 16.64 2.52
N GLY A 133 8.67 15.47 1.93
CA GLY A 133 7.53 15.24 1.05
C GLY A 133 7.57 13.87 0.40
N TYR A 134 6.84 13.66 -0.70
CA TYR A 134 6.78 12.38 -1.40
C TYR A 134 7.23 12.46 -2.86
N THR A 135 7.67 11.33 -3.41
CA THR A 135 7.93 11.08 -4.84
C THR A 135 7.02 9.96 -5.34
N GLY A 136 6.99 9.74 -6.66
CA GLY A 136 6.25 8.61 -7.23
C GLY A 136 6.69 7.25 -6.67
N ASP A 137 8.00 7.06 -6.49
CA ASP A 137 8.58 5.84 -5.93
C ASP A 137 8.14 5.61 -4.47
N CYS A 138 8.01 6.70 -3.69
CA CYS A 138 7.48 6.63 -2.33
C CYS A 138 6.05 6.09 -2.31
N LEU A 139 5.21 6.53 -3.26
CA LEU A 139 3.83 6.05 -3.38
C LEU A 139 3.80 4.57 -3.78
N GLY A 140 4.64 4.17 -4.74
CA GLY A 140 4.79 2.76 -5.12
C GLY A 140 5.23 1.88 -3.95
N ALA A 141 6.23 2.31 -3.19
CA ALA A 141 6.67 1.59 -1.99
C ALA A 141 5.56 1.49 -0.94
N THR A 142 4.81 2.58 -0.70
CA THR A 142 3.65 2.56 0.21
C THR A 142 2.62 1.53 -0.22
N GLN A 143 2.27 1.49 -1.52
CA GLN A 143 1.32 0.52 -2.05
C GLN A 143 1.79 -0.91 -1.83
N GLN A 144 3.04 -1.22 -2.15
CA GLN A 144 3.59 -2.56 -2.01
C GLN A 144 3.58 -3.05 -0.55
N LEU A 145 3.95 -2.18 0.38
CA LEU A 145 3.96 -2.50 1.81
C LEU A 145 2.56 -2.57 2.40
N ALA A 146 1.64 -1.69 2.00
CA ALA A 146 0.26 -1.72 2.44
C ALA A 146 -0.48 -2.98 1.95
N GLU A 147 -0.28 -3.40 0.69
CA GLU A 147 -0.81 -4.67 0.19
C GLU A 147 -0.32 -5.86 1.03
N LEU A 148 0.99 -5.94 1.29
CA LEU A 148 1.55 -6.99 2.12
C LEU A 148 0.95 -6.99 3.53
N ALA A 149 0.84 -5.81 4.15
CA ALA A 149 0.25 -5.67 5.48
C ALA A 149 -1.21 -6.14 5.52
N VAL A 150 -2.00 -5.86 4.48
CA VAL A 150 -3.38 -6.33 4.34
C VAL A 150 -3.42 -7.86 4.18
N TYR A 151 -2.56 -8.47 3.33
CA TYR A 151 -2.52 -9.91 3.19
C TYR A 151 -2.18 -10.61 4.52
N LEU A 152 -1.19 -10.09 5.26
CA LEU A 152 -0.83 -10.62 6.57
C LEU A 152 -1.99 -10.49 7.57
N ALA A 153 -2.69 -9.35 7.56
CA ALA A 153 -3.85 -9.14 8.42
C ALA A 153 -5.01 -10.10 8.08
N LEU A 154 -5.28 -10.35 6.80
CA LEU A 154 -6.33 -11.27 6.36
C LEU A 154 -5.96 -12.75 6.52
N SER A 155 -4.65 -13.10 6.49
CA SER A 155 -4.19 -14.46 6.73
C SER A 155 -4.14 -14.84 8.21
N ALA A 156 -4.13 -13.86 9.12
CA ALA A 156 -4.20 -14.12 10.54
C ALA A 156 -5.58 -14.68 10.94
N SER A 157 -5.60 -15.70 11.81
CA SER A 157 -6.85 -16.24 12.33
C SER A 157 -7.40 -15.36 13.45
N TRP A 158 -8.32 -14.46 13.09
CA TRP A 158 -9.06 -13.66 14.08
C TRP A 158 -10.25 -14.47 14.61
N ARG A 159 -10.16 -14.86 15.86
CA ARG A 159 -11.25 -15.51 16.61
C ARG A 159 -12.00 -14.47 17.44
#